data_064099fb9c194e76fb96f02d0282a199
#
_entry.id   064099fb9c194e76fb96f02d0282a199
#
_cell.length_a   1.000
_cell.length_b   1.000
_cell.length_c   1.000
_cell.angle_alpha   90.00
_cell.angle_beta   90.00
_cell.angle_gamma   90.00
#
_symmetry.space_group_name_H-M   'P 1'
#
loop_
_entity.id
_entity.type
_entity.pdbx_description
1 polymer ?
#
loop_
_entity_poly.entity_id
_entity_poly.type
_entity_poly.pdbx_seq_one_letter_code
_entity_poly.pdbx_strand_id
1 'polypeptide(L)'
;WSSDVCSSDLARGVPGTSMPSWGGALTEDEISGVVAYIKTFSEKFEKEKPKEAITITAVPASTPESIEKGKKLYQEIGCARCHGTDLKGDGPISAELFDIWDHRVFVYDLTDPNVIKFGFDKKDLFLILTTGIDGTPMKSYSYLGDDERWDLASYIESKIRKAEYKPAEYEIDLATYQIDQEIDMDPDNLLWKNVPVQNIH
;
A
#
# COMPACT_ATOMS: atom_id res chain seq x y z
N TRP A 1 -2.64 -7.19 -9.52
CA TRP A 1 -2.20 -7.99 -8.37
C TRP A 1 -1.49 -9.23 -8.88
N SER A 2 -0.17 -9.17 -8.95
CA SER A 2 0.64 -10.37 -9.23
C SER A 2 0.82 -11.17 -7.93
N SER A 3 1.16 -12.47 -8.06
CA SER A 3 1.56 -13.30 -6.91
C SER A 3 2.71 -12.65 -6.13
N ASP A 4 3.57 -11.92 -6.82
CA ASP A 4 4.75 -11.28 -6.26
C ASP A 4 4.41 -10.15 -5.28
N VAL A 5 3.33 -9.39 -5.53
CA VAL A 5 2.86 -8.33 -4.60
C VAL A 5 2.34 -8.95 -3.31
N CYS A 6 1.46 -9.96 -3.37
CA CYS A 6 0.96 -10.64 -2.18
C CYS A 6 2.09 -11.27 -1.37
N SER A 7 3.05 -11.94 -2.02
CA SER A 7 4.22 -12.53 -1.36
C SER A 7 5.09 -11.49 -0.68
N SER A 8 5.30 -10.35 -1.36
CA SER A 8 6.07 -9.22 -0.85
C SER A 8 5.41 -8.58 0.37
N ASP A 9 4.09 -8.39 0.33
CA ASP A 9 3.33 -7.77 1.42
C ASP A 9 3.28 -8.68 2.65
N LEU A 10 3.15 -10.00 2.46
CA LEU A 10 3.29 -10.96 3.55
C LEU A 10 4.71 -10.97 4.11
N ALA A 11 5.73 -11.09 3.26
CA ALA A 11 7.11 -11.19 3.71
C ALA A 11 7.60 -9.94 4.44
N ARG A 12 7.24 -8.75 3.96
CA ARG A 12 7.75 -7.46 4.49
C ARG A 12 6.75 -6.71 5.36
N GLY A 13 5.49 -7.14 5.40
CA GLY A 13 4.41 -6.37 5.95
C GLY A 13 4.02 -5.18 5.06
N VAL A 14 3.02 -4.42 5.49
CA VAL A 14 2.58 -3.21 4.79
C VAL A 14 2.77 -2.02 5.73
N PRO A 15 3.80 -1.19 5.50
CA PRO A 15 4.08 -0.01 6.32
C PRO A 15 2.84 0.88 6.49
N GLY A 16 2.67 1.49 7.66
CA GLY A 16 1.52 2.34 7.96
C GLY A 16 0.20 1.58 8.16
N THR A 17 0.24 0.26 8.28
CA THR A 17 -0.93 -0.59 8.56
C THR A 17 -0.64 -1.54 9.72
N SER A 18 -1.69 -2.26 10.18
CA SER A 18 -1.56 -3.33 11.16
C SER A 18 -1.04 -4.65 10.57
N MET A 19 -0.60 -4.67 9.32
CA MET A 19 -0.05 -5.86 8.66
C MET A 19 1.45 -5.99 8.96
N PRO A 20 1.85 -6.89 9.89
CA PRO A 20 3.26 -7.06 10.24
C PRO A 20 4.01 -7.83 9.15
N SER A 21 5.34 -7.82 9.23
CA SER A 21 6.21 -8.69 8.43
C SER A 21 6.11 -10.14 8.91
N TRP A 22 5.90 -11.08 8.00
CA TRP A 22 5.87 -12.51 8.27
C TRP A 22 7.12 -13.24 7.75
N GLY A 23 8.01 -12.55 7.03
CA GLY A 23 9.20 -13.16 6.45
C GLY A 23 10.23 -13.67 7.47
N GLY A 24 10.16 -13.23 8.74
CA GLY A 24 10.95 -13.78 9.83
C GLY A 24 10.33 -14.99 10.52
N ALA A 25 9.01 -15.19 10.34
CA ALA A 25 8.22 -16.24 11.00
C ALA A 25 7.85 -17.38 10.05
N LEU A 26 7.71 -17.11 8.76
CA LEU A 26 7.32 -18.07 7.73
C LEU A 26 8.43 -18.23 6.69
N THR A 27 8.60 -19.45 6.22
CA THR A 27 9.46 -19.78 5.08
C THR A 27 8.84 -19.29 3.76
N GLU A 28 9.63 -19.20 2.70
CA GLU A 28 9.14 -18.83 1.36
C GLU A 28 8.05 -19.78 0.85
N ASP A 29 8.16 -21.08 1.13
CA ASP A 29 7.16 -22.08 0.75
C ASP A 29 5.85 -21.88 1.51
N GLU A 30 5.91 -21.57 2.80
CA GLU A 30 4.73 -21.27 3.62
C GLU A 30 4.06 -19.98 3.16
N ILE A 31 4.82 -18.92 2.88
CA ILE A 31 4.31 -17.67 2.29
C ILE A 31 3.61 -17.96 0.96
N SER A 32 4.21 -18.77 0.10
CA SER A 32 3.62 -19.17 -1.19
C SER A 32 2.32 -19.95 -1.00
N GLY A 33 2.26 -20.84 0.01
CA GLY A 33 1.05 -21.55 0.38
C GLY A 33 -0.07 -20.62 0.85
N VAL A 34 0.24 -19.67 1.72
CA VAL A 34 -0.71 -18.62 2.17
C VAL A 34 -1.22 -17.78 1.00
N VAL A 35 -0.34 -17.36 0.09
CA VAL A 35 -0.74 -16.62 -1.12
C VAL A 35 -1.68 -17.45 -1.99
N ALA A 36 -1.36 -18.72 -2.20
CA ALA A 36 -2.22 -19.62 -2.97
C ALA A 36 -3.62 -19.74 -2.33
N TYR A 37 -3.68 -19.86 -1.01
CA TYR A 37 -4.93 -19.91 -0.27
C TYR A 37 -5.73 -18.60 -0.36
N ILE A 38 -5.09 -17.44 -0.15
CA ILE A 38 -5.74 -16.12 -0.29
C ILE A 38 -6.37 -15.96 -1.69
N LYS A 39 -5.71 -16.47 -2.73
CA LYS A 39 -6.23 -16.39 -4.11
C LYS A 39 -7.54 -17.17 -4.29
N THR A 40 -7.82 -18.17 -3.47
CA THR A 40 -9.09 -18.90 -3.54
C THR A 40 -10.29 -18.06 -3.08
N PHE A 41 -10.07 -16.96 -2.37
CA PHE A 41 -11.14 -16.09 -1.87
C PHE A 41 -11.80 -15.23 -2.94
N SER A 42 -11.21 -15.12 -4.12
CA SER A 42 -11.77 -14.32 -5.20
C SER A 42 -11.59 -15.00 -6.55
N GLU A 43 -12.70 -15.22 -7.25
CA GLU A 43 -12.71 -15.73 -8.63
C GLU A 43 -11.93 -14.86 -9.63
N LYS A 44 -11.62 -13.61 -9.27
CA LYS A 44 -10.77 -12.76 -10.09
C LYS A 44 -9.41 -13.38 -10.38
N PHE A 45 -8.82 -14.04 -9.37
CA PHE A 45 -7.51 -14.67 -9.53
C PHE A 45 -7.51 -15.86 -10.49
N GLU A 46 -8.67 -16.49 -10.70
CA GLU A 46 -8.82 -17.57 -11.67
C GLU A 46 -9.13 -17.05 -13.09
N LYS A 47 -9.90 -15.96 -13.17
CA LYS A 47 -10.46 -15.44 -14.42
C LYS A 47 -9.60 -14.35 -15.09
N GLU A 48 -8.89 -13.57 -14.28
CA GLU A 48 -8.08 -12.46 -14.76
C GLU A 48 -6.60 -12.86 -14.85
N LYS A 49 -6.00 -12.63 -16.02
CA LYS A 49 -4.55 -12.75 -16.15
C LYS A 49 -3.89 -11.57 -15.41
N PRO A 50 -2.75 -11.80 -14.72
CA PRO A 50 -1.96 -10.72 -14.17
C PRO A 50 -1.66 -9.68 -15.23
N LYS A 51 -1.81 -8.39 -14.91
CA LYS A 51 -1.36 -7.31 -15.79
C LYS A 51 0.17 -7.41 -15.94
N GLU A 52 0.69 -6.92 -17.06
CA GLU A 52 2.14 -6.86 -17.27
C GLU A 52 2.79 -6.08 -16.13
N ALA A 53 3.89 -6.62 -15.60
CA ALA A 53 4.64 -5.97 -14.56
C ALA A 53 5.25 -4.65 -15.06
N ILE A 54 5.12 -3.59 -14.29
CA ILE A 54 5.74 -2.31 -14.61
C ILE A 54 7.24 -2.44 -14.43
N THR A 55 7.98 -2.38 -15.53
CA THR A 55 9.43 -2.48 -15.49
C THR A 55 10.05 -1.10 -15.32
N ILE A 56 10.68 -0.86 -14.18
CA ILE A 56 11.46 0.35 -13.91
C ILE A 56 12.94 0.02 -14.13
N THR A 57 13.49 0.50 -15.22
CA THR A 57 14.89 0.25 -15.58
C THR A 57 15.87 1.16 -14.82
N ALA A 58 15.44 2.38 -14.49
CA ALA A 58 16.23 3.33 -13.74
C ALA A 58 15.33 4.31 -12.98
N VAL A 59 15.75 4.71 -11.79
CA VAL A 59 15.11 5.78 -11.02
C VAL A 59 15.91 7.06 -11.27
N PRO A 60 15.34 8.10 -11.92
CA PRO A 60 16.06 9.33 -12.20
C PRO A 60 16.37 10.06 -10.89
N ALA A 61 17.47 10.81 -10.84
CA ALA A 61 17.81 11.64 -9.68
C ALA A 61 16.79 12.78 -9.51
N SER A 62 16.47 13.13 -8.27
CA SER A 62 15.64 14.30 -7.97
C SER A 62 16.50 15.56 -8.11
N THR A 63 16.10 16.44 -9.02
CA THR A 63 16.75 17.74 -9.26
C THR A 63 15.83 18.87 -8.82
N PRO A 64 16.36 20.07 -8.52
CA PRO A 64 15.51 21.23 -8.22
C PRO A 64 14.49 21.53 -9.33
N GLU A 65 14.86 21.28 -10.58
CA GLU A 65 13.98 21.45 -11.73
C GLU A 65 12.84 20.43 -11.74
N SER A 66 13.14 19.13 -11.53
CA SER A 66 12.11 18.08 -11.48
C SER A 66 11.14 18.31 -10.31
N ILE A 67 11.66 18.77 -9.16
CA ILE A 67 10.84 19.08 -7.99
C ILE A 67 9.87 20.25 -8.29
N GLU A 68 10.35 21.30 -8.95
CA GLU A 68 9.49 22.44 -9.29
C GLU A 68 8.44 22.10 -10.36
N LYS A 69 8.81 21.29 -11.36
CA LYS A 69 7.86 20.75 -12.34
C LYS A 69 6.80 19.87 -11.66
N GLY A 70 7.22 18.98 -10.78
CA GLY A 70 6.32 18.13 -10.01
C GLY A 70 5.37 18.93 -9.11
N LYS A 71 5.85 19.97 -8.46
CA LYS A 71 5.04 20.90 -7.67
C LYS A 71 3.96 21.58 -8.50
N LYS A 72 4.33 22.08 -9.67
CA LYS A 72 3.38 22.71 -10.59
C LYS A 72 2.32 21.71 -11.04
N LEU A 73 2.75 20.53 -11.46
CA LEU A 73 1.87 19.46 -11.92
C LEU A 73 0.93 18.97 -10.81
N TYR A 74 1.42 18.84 -9.57
CA TYR A 74 0.62 18.49 -8.38
C TYR A 74 -0.59 19.42 -8.20
N GLN A 75 -0.41 20.70 -8.46
CA GLN A 75 -1.48 21.69 -8.37
C GLN A 75 -2.42 21.61 -9.58
N GLU A 76 -1.86 21.54 -10.79
CA GLU A 76 -2.62 21.57 -12.05
C GLU A 76 -3.55 20.37 -12.21
N ILE A 77 -3.09 19.17 -11.87
CA ILE A 77 -3.92 17.95 -11.96
C ILE A 77 -4.83 17.72 -10.75
N GLY A 78 -4.71 18.61 -9.73
CA GLY A 78 -5.64 18.66 -8.61
C GLY A 78 -5.36 17.70 -7.47
N CYS A 79 -4.13 17.21 -7.29
CA CYS A 79 -3.74 16.37 -6.15
C CYS A 79 -4.03 17.06 -4.81
N ALA A 80 -3.85 18.38 -4.75
CA ALA A 80 -4.10 19.19 -3.55
C ALA A 80 -5.57 19.16 -3.08
N ARG A 81 -6.51 18.78 -3.93
CA ARG A 81 -7.93 18.68 -3.53
C ARG A 81 -8.15 17.63 -2.44
N CYS A 82 -7.42 16.54 -2.50
CA CYS A 82 -7.45 15.47 -1.50
C CYS A 82 -6.29 15.60 -0.51
N HIS A 83 -5.07 15.75 -1.04
CA HIS A 83 -3.86 15.68 -0.23
C HIS A 83 -3.47 17.01 0.44
N GLY A 84 -4.16 18.11 0.14
CA GLY A 84 -3.80 19.45 0.64
C GLY A 84 -2.63 20.08 -0.10
N THR A 85 -2.43 21.40 0.07
CA THR A 85 -1.34 22.13 -0.57
C THR A 85 0.02 21.76 -0.01
N ASP A 86 0.06 21.35 1.25
CA ASP A 86 1.27 20.96 1.98
C ASP A 86 1.38 19.45 2.19
N LEU A 87 0.61 18.67 1.42
CA LEU A 87 0.58 17.20 1.44
C LEU A 87 0.14 16.59 2.79
N LYS A 88 -0.62 17.33 3.61
CA LYS A 88 -1.05 16.94 4.95
C LYS A 88 -2.32 16.07 4.99
N GLY A 89 -2.91 15.75 3.83
CA GLY A 89 -4.18 15.03 3.76
C GLY A 89 -5.39 15.88 4.13
N ASP A 90 -5.22 17.18 4.21
CA ASP A 90 -6.21 18.17 4.62
C ASP A 90 -6.85 18.93 3.45
N GLY A 91 -6.85 18.33 2.29
CA GLY A 91 -7.48 18.93 1.11
C GLY A 91 -8.98 19.12 1.28
N PRO A 92 -9.57 20.10 0.57
CA PRO A 92 -10.97 20.51 0.78
C PRO A 92 -12.00 19.39 0.61
N ILE A 93 -11.69 18.32 -0.11
CA ILE A 93 -12.59 17.18 -0.29
C ILE A 93 -12.14 15.94 0.48
N SER A 94 -11.08 16.01 1.27
CA SER A 94 -10.50 14.84 1.99
C SER A 94 -11.49 14.17 2.93
N ALA A 95 -12.43 14.93 3.49
CA ALA A 95 -13.45 14.43 4.41
C ALA A 95 -14.64 13.75 3.72
N GLU A 96 -14.75 13.85 2.39
CA GLU A 96 -15.91 13.40 1.60
C GLU A 96 -15.56 12.19 0.73
N LEU A 97 -14.45 11.52 1.00
CA LEU A 97 -13.97 10.41 0.19
C LEU A 97 -14.46 9.06 0.74
N PHE A 98 -14.94 8.21 -0.16
CA PHE A 98 -15.39 6.86 0.13
C PHE A 98 -14.73 5.87 -0.83
N ASP A 99 -14.51 4.65 -0.35
CA ASP A 99 -14.05 3.53 -1.16
C ASP A 99 -15.22 2.89 -1.96
N ILE A 100 -14.91 1.84 -2.72
CA ILE A 100 -15.93 1.14 -3.53
C ILE A 100 -16.97 0.36 -2.70
N TRP A 101 -16.75 0.21 -1.40
CA TRP A 101 -17.66 -0.44 -0.45
C TRP A 101 -18.43 0.58 0.41
N ASP A 102 -18.37 1.87 0.04
CA ASP A 102 -18.98 2.98 0.78
C ASP A 102 -18.43 3.19 2.20
N HIS A 103 -17.18 2.78 2.43
CA HIS A 103 -16.47 3.12 3.66
C HIS A 103 -15.68 4.41 3.48
N ARG A 104 -15.70 5.23 4.52
CA ARG A 104 -14.94 6.48 4.51
C ARG A 104 -13.43 6.23 4.40
N VAL A 105 -12.79 6.91 3.47
CA VAL A 105 -11.35 6.86 3.26
C VAL A 105 -10.69 8.08 3.89
N PHE A 106 -9.61 7.85 4.62
CA PHE A 106 -8.78 8.92 5.17
C PHE A 106 -7.59 9.19 4.25
N VAL A 107 -7.36 10.46 3.95
CA VAL A 107 -6.18 10.89 3.20
C VAL A 107 -5.05 11.10 4.21
N TYR A 108 -3.96 10.36 4.02
CA TYR A 108 -2.83 10.42 4.95
C TYR A 108 -1.94 11.65 4.70
N ASP A 109 -1.22 12.04 5.76
CA ASP A 109 -0.14 13.04 5.69
C ASP A 109 1.04 12.45 4.90
N LEU A 110 1.20 12.84 3.64
CA LEU A 110 2.28 12.37 2.77
C LEU A 110 3.65 12.92 3.16
N THR A 111 3.75 13.76 4.18
CA THR A 111 5.03 14.21 4.73
C THR A 111 5.54 13.30 5.86
N ASP A 112 4.70 12.37 6.34
CA ASP A 112 5.06 11.43 7.39
C ASP A 112 5.32 10.04 6.81
N PRO A 113 6.58 9.56 6.74
CA PRO A 113 6.91 8.26 6.18
C PRO A 113 6.27 7.09 6.92
N ASN A 114 5.87 7.28 8.20
CA ASN A 114 5.31 6.21 9.01
C ASN A 114 3.85 5.88 8.66
N VAL A 115 3.15 6.75 7.95
CA VAL A 115 1.75 6.56 7.57
C VAL A 115 1.56 6.32 6.07
N ILE A 116 2.61 6.47 5.26
CA ILE A 116 2.54 6.21 3.81
C ILE A 116 2.54 4.69 3.59
N LYS A 117 1.46 4.20 3.00
CA LYS A 117 1.32 2.79 2.64
C LYS A 117 2.10 2.48 1.36
N PHE A 118 2.59 1.26 1.24
CA PHE A 118 3.27 0.72 0.04
C PHE A 118 4.66 1.32 -0.25
N GLY A 119 5.27 1.98 0.72
CA GLY A 119 6.57 2.61 0.58
C GLY A 119 6.50 4.09 0.19
N PHE A 120 7.59 4.77 0.44
CA PHE A 120 7.70 6.23 0.28
C PHE A 120 8.95 6.64 -0.49
N ASP A 121 9.73 5.70 -0.98
CA ASP A 121 10.82 6.05 -1.87
C ASP A 121 10.26 6.45 -3.26
N LYS A 122 11.09 7.10 -4.05
CA LYS A 122 10.69 7.64 -5.34
C LYS A 122 10.13 6.59 -6.29
N LYS A 123 10.63 5.37 -6.21
CA LYS A 123 10.17 4.25 -7.03
C LYS A 123 8.76 3.82 -6.61
N ASP A 124 8.52 3.70 -5.32
CA ASP A 124 7.22 3.34 -4.78
C ASP A 124 6.17 4.40 -5.11
N LEU A 125 6.52 5.67 -4.95
CA LEU A 125 5.66 6.79 -5.33
C LEU A 125 5.31 6.77 -6.83
N PHE A 126 6.29 6.50 -7.69
CA PHE A 126 6.03 6.36 -9.13
C PHE A 126 5.09 5.20 -9.44
N LEU A 127 5.25 4.06 -8.77
CA LEU A 127 4.36 2.91 -8.94
C LEU A 127 2.93 3.26 -8.50
N ILE A 128 2.75 3.88 -7.34
CA ILE A 128 1.43 4.31 -6.85
C ILE A 128 0.79 5.31 -7.82
N LEU A 129 1.54 6.27 -8.33
CA LEU A 129 1.05 7.21 -9.34
C LEU A 129 0.65 6.49 -10.63
N THR A 130 1.38 5.45 -11.01
CA THR A 130 1.10 4.68 -12.23
C THR A 130 -0.13 3.80 -12.09
N THR A 131 -0.27 3.08 -10.96
CA THR A 131 -1.35 2.10 -10.77
C THR A 131 -2.60 2.69 -10.14
N GLY A 132 -2.47 3.75 -9.35
CA GLY A 132 -3.45 4.13 -8.35
C GLY A 132 -3.51 3.12 -7.20
N ILE A 133 -4.54 3.24 -6.39
CA ILE A 133 -4.83 2.30 -5.30
C ILE A 133 -6.23 1.76 -5.52
N ASP A 134 -6.32 0.50 -5.96
CA ASP A 134 -7.59 -0.15 -6.29
C ASP A 134 -8.57 -0.10 -5.12
N GLY A 135 -9.84 0.15 -5.45
CA GLY A 135 -10.91 0.26 -4.48
C GLY A 135 -10.99 1.61 -3.76
N THR A 136 -10.04 2.52 -4.00
CA THR A 136 -10.01 3.85 -3.36
C THR A 136 -10.19 4.98 -4.38
N PRO A 137 -10.44 6.22 -3.93
CA PRO A 137 -10.46 7.39 -4.81
C PRO A 137 -9.11 7.76 -5.44
N MET A 138 -7.99 7.16 -4.99
CA MET A 138 -6.67 7.40 -5.57
C MET A 138 -6.55 6.73 -6.94
N LYS A 139 -6.76 7.48 -7.99
CA LYS A 139 -6.80 7.00 -9.37
C LYS A 139 -5.40 6.76 -9.93
N SER A 140 -5.33 5.92 -10.97
CA SER A 140 -4.15 5.82 -11.82
C SER A 140 -3.92 7.12 -12.60
N TYR A 141 -2.67 7.54 -12.66
CA TYR A 141 -2.17 8.65 -13.48
C TYR A 141 -1.32 8.14 -14.65
N SER A 142 -1.56 6.92 -15.12
CA SER A 142 -0.84 6.32 -16.26
C SER A 142 -1.02 7.06 -17.58
N TYR A 143 -2.00 7.96 -17.66
CA TYR A 143 -2.18 8.87 -18.82
C TYR A 143 -1.13 9.98 -18.89
N LEU A 144 -0.43 10.27 -17.81
CA LEU A 144 0.73 11.15 -17.78
C LEU A 144 1.95 10.41 -18.34
N GLY A 145 2.88 11.16 -18.94
CA GLY A 145 4.17 10.62 -19.33
C GLY A 145 4.99 10.15 -18.14
N ASP A 146 5.95 9.25 -18.37
CA ASP A 146 6.83 8.74 -17.31
C ASP A 146 7.60 9.88 -16.63
N ASP A 147 8.12 10.84 -17.41
CA ASP A 147 8.85 11.99 -16.88
C ASP A 147 7.98 12.82 -15.93
N GLU A 148 6.71 13.05 -16.29
CA GLU A 148 5.77 13.82 -15.46
C GLU A 148 5.48 13.09 -14.14
N ARG A 149 5.33 11.76 -14.17
CA ARG A 149 5.15 10.95 -12.95
C ARG A 149 6.41 10.93 -12.08
N TRP A 150 7.59 10.89 -12.71
CA TRP A 150 8.86 11.03 -11.99
C TRP A 150 9.05 12.42 -11.36
N ASP A 151 8.61 13.48 -12.03
CA ASP A 151 8.63 14.83 -11.49
C ASP A 151 7.69 14.95 -10.28
N LEU A 152 6.47 14.38 -10.37
CA LEU A 152 5.54 14.30 -9.25
C LEU A 152 6.13 13.51 -8.07
N ALA A 153 6.72 12.34 -8.34
CA ALA A 153 7.37 11.53 -7.31
C ALA A 153 8.52 12.28 -6.65
N SER A 154 9.33 13.03 -7.43
CA SER A 154 10.42 13.86 -6.91
C SER A 154 9.92 14.97 -5.99
N TYR A 155 8.80 15.60 -6.34
CA TYR A 155 8.18 16.63 -5.51
C TYR A 155 7.67 16.06 -4.20
N ILE A 156 6.92 14.96 -4.24
CA ILE A 156 6.37 14.30 -3.04
C ILE A 156 7.52 13.84 -2.14
N GLU A 157 8.50 13.11 -2.68
CA GLU A 157 9.69 12.67 -1.96
C GLU A 157 10.41 13.83 -1.24
N SER A 158 10.52 14.99 -1.91
CA SER A 158 11.17 16.19 -1.34
C SER A 158 10.45 16.74 -0.10
N LYS A 159 9.19 16.39 0.10
CA LYS A 159 8.36 16.84 1.23
C LYS A 159 8.30 15.83 2.37
N ILE A 160 8.68 14.59 2.12
CA ILE A 160 8.70 13.57 3.16
C ILE A 160 9.76 13.94 4.20
N ARG A 161 9.35 13.96 5.45
CA ARG A 161 10.26 14.20 6.57
C ARG A 161 11.29 13.09 6.60
N LYS A 162 12.57 13.46 6.69
CA LYS A 162 13.65 12.52 6.94
C LYS A 162 13.54 12.03 8.39
N ALA A 163 12.61 11.11 8.62
CA ALA A 163 12.57 10.40 9.89
C ALA A 163 13.57 9.25 9.81
N GLU A 164 14.24 8.94 10.90
CA GLU A 164 14.88 7.65 11.04
C GLU A 164 13.74 6.60 11.07
N TYR A 165 13.42 6.06 9.90
CA TYR A 165 12.54 4.91 9.82
C TYR A 165 13.24 3.76 10.54
N LYS A 166 12.80 3.44 11.72
CA LYS A 166 13.09 2.16 12.36
C LYS A 166 11.94 1.23 11.96
N PRO A 167 12.18 0.24 11.08
CA PRO A 167 11.21 -0.82 10.90
C PRO A 167 10.85 -1.32 12.30
N ALA A 168 9.57 -1.41 12.62
CA ALA A 168 9.18 -2.06 13.85
C ALA A 168 9.63 -3.52 13.72
N GLU A 169 10.71 -3.87 14.41
CA GLU A 169 11.12 -5.25 14.60
C GLU A 169 10.08 -5.88 15.54
N TYR A 170 8.98 -6.35 14.95
CA TYR A 170 8.07 -7.23 15.65
C TYR A 170 8.67 -8.64 15.56
N GLU A 171 9.39 -9.05 16.58
CA GLU A 171 9.57 -10.48 16.83
C GLU A 171 8.20 -11.03 17.22
N ILE A 172 7.52 -11.66 16.27
CA ILE A 172 6.31 -12.43 16.57
C ILE A 172 6.80 -13.72 17.24
N ASP A 173 6.73 -13.76 18.54
CA ASP A 173 6.96 -15.00 19.27
C ASP A 173 5.73 -15.92 19.07
N LEU A 174 5.82 -16.77 18.04
CA LEU A 174 4.78 -17.75 17.71
C LEU A 174 4.53 -18.74 18.85
N ALA A 175 5.47 -18.88 19.81
CA ALA A 175 5.29 -19.75 20.97
C ALA A 175 4.27 -19.18 21.97
N THR A 176 4.05 -17.86 21.95
CA THR A 176 3.01 -17.21 22.78
C THR A 176 1.64 -17.14 22.10
N TYR A 177 1.57 -17.39 20.78
CA TYR A 177 0.31 -17.53 20.06
C TYR A 177 -0.20 -18.95 20.26
N GLN A 178 -0.80 -19.21 21.40
CA GLN A 178 -1.60 -20.43 21.59
C GLN A 178 -2.86 -20.26 20.75
N ILE A 179 -2.88 -20.88 19.59
CA ILE A 179 -4.13 -21.14 18.87
C ILE A 179 -4.82 -22.26 19.67
N ASP A 180 -5.55 -21.88 20.71
CA ASP A 180 -6.28 -22.83 21.59
C ASP A 180 -7.49 -23.47 20.90
N GLN A 181 -7.65 -23.30 19.60
CA GLN A 181 -8.73 -23.93 18.84
C GLN A 181 -8.16 -24.62 17.61
N GLU A 182 -8.37 -25.92 17.51
CA GLU A 182 -8.33 -26.61 16.23
C GLU A 182 -9.24 -25.85 15.27
N ILE A 183 -8.64 -25.18 14.28
CA ILE A 183 -9.42 -24.56 13.20
C ILE A 183 -10.01 -25.73 12.44
N ASP A 184 -11.31 -25.96 12.61
CA ASP A 184 -12.05 -26.91 11.80
C ASP A 184 -12.00 -26.43 10.35
N MET A 185 -11.13 -27.06 9.59
CA MET A 185 -10.87 -26.77 8.18
C MET A 185 -11.94 -27.41 7.28
N ASP A 186 -13.16 -27.60 7.78
CA ASP A 186 -14.30 -28.02 6.96
C ASP A 186 -14.58 -26.89 5.92
N PRO A 187 -14.31 -27.13 4.63
CA PRO A 187 -14.51 -26.13 3.58
C PRO A 187 -15.96 -25.65 3.45
N ASP A 188 -16.93 -26.42 3.97
CA ASP A 188 -18.35 -26.05 3.94
C ASP A 188 -18.76 -25.19 5.16
N ASN A 189 -17.88 -25.00 6.14
CA ASN A 189 -18.17 -24.29 7.39
C ASN A 189 -17.30 -23.05 7.64
N LEU A 190 -16.72 -22.45 6.61
CA LEU A 190 -15.93 -21.22 6.68
C LEU A 190 -16.78 -19.96 6.97
N LEU A 191 -17.67 -20.05 7.93
CA LEU A 191 -18.33 -18.89 8.51
C LEU A 191 -17.51 -18.40 9.70
N TRP A 192 -16.88 -17.27 9.56
CA TRP A 192 -16.15 -16.50 10.58
C TRP A 192 -16.97 -16.11 11.82
N LYS A 193 -17.85 -16.98 12.27
CA LYS A 193 -18.85 -16.65 13.31
C LYS A 193 -18.30 -16.60 14.73
N ASN A 194 -17.07 -17.02 14.99
CA ASN A 194 -16.59 -17.14 16.37
C ASN A 194 -15.12 -16.77 16.59
N VAL A 195 -14.56 -15.85 15.84
CA VAL A 195 -13.28 -15.26 16.25
C VAL A 195 -13.57 -14.16 17.28
N PRO A 196 -13.28 -14.36 18.58
CA PRO A 196 -13.42 -13.28 19.55
C PRO A 196 -12.40 -12.21 19.21
N VAL A 197 -12.86 -11.07 18.74
CA VAL A 197 -12.06 -9.84 18.67
C VAL A 197 -11.79 -9.43 20.12
N GLN A 198 -10.68 -9.87 20.69
CA GLN A 198 -10.21 -9.33 21.96
C GLN A 198 -9.73 -7.92 21.70
N ASN A 199 -10.34 -6.99 22.40
CA ASN A 199 -10.05 -5.57 22.39
C ASN A 199 -8.56 -5.34 22.63
N ILE A 200 -7.87 -4.87 21.60
CA ILE A 200 -6.52 -4.30 21.73
C ILE A 200 -6.74 -2.86 22.19
N HIS A 201 -6.42 -2.61 23.47
CA HIS A 201 -6.33 -1.27 24.05
C HIS A 201 -5.03 -0.59 23.63
#